data_dbb0468a69399ca8ca9d21db6aa50765
#
_entry.id   dbb0468a69399ca8ca9d21db6aa50765
#
_cell.length_a   1.000
_cell.length_b   1.000
_cell.length_c   1.000
_cell.angle_alpha   90.00
_cell.angle_beta   90.00
_cell.angle_gamma   90.00
#
_symmetry.space_group_name_H-M   'P 1'
#
loop_
_entity.id
_entity.type
_entity.pdbx_description
1 polymer ?
#
loop_
_entity_poly.entity_id
_entity_poly.type
_entity_poly.pdbx_seq_one_letter_code
_entity_poly.pdbx_strand_id
1 'polypeptide(L)'
;MQRTPVVFWDAPQLQVEPASPSGPVLVVNRYRVDSQNQAGFVEAMGGLRGSRLRSGASKWSLYQVGEKSGWFVEQFLVSSWEEHERQHDGRLTVEDRDIEEKVLALTTERGSPEHLLPARRSAP
;
A
#
# COMPACT_ATOMS: atom_id res chain seq x y z
N MET A 1 21.39 -3.49 -18.14
CA MET A 1 20.05 -3.45 -17.56
C MET A 1 20.09 -2.95 -16.13
N GLN A 2 19.21 -2.07 -15.83
CA GLN A 2 19.23 -1.46 -14.53
C GLN A 2 18.60 -2.31 -13.44
N ARG A 3 19.30 -2.41 -12.33
CA ARG A 3 18.85 -3.19 -11.18
C ARG A 3 18.37 -2.33 -10.03
N THR A 4 18.24 -1.03 -10.28
CA THR A 4 17.80 -0.13 -9.23
C THR A 4 16.39 -0.46 -8.80
N PRO A 5 16.10 -0.35 -7.51
CA PRO A 5 14.73 -0.47 -7.02
C PRO A 5 13.82 0.55 -7.70
N VAL A 6 12.57 0.17 -7.84
CA VAL A 6 11.56 1.00 -8.50
C VAL A 6 10.69 1.65 -7.44
N VAL A 7 10.41 2.93 -7.64
CA VAL A 7 9.44 3.65 -6.82
C VAL A 7 8.14 3.70 -7.59
N PHE A 8 7.08 3.11 -7.06
CA PHE A 8 5.78 3.02 -7.74
C PHE A 8 5.00 4.33 -7.66
N TRP A 9 5.30 5.16 -6.70
CA TRP A 9 4.72 6.49 -6.51
C TRP A 9 5.71 7.33 -5.73
N ASP A 10 5.44 8.62 -5.64
CA ASP A 10 6.31 9.53 -4.92
C ASP A 10 6.47 9.11 -3.47
N ALA A 11 7.65 9.34 -2.93
CA ALA A 11 7.92 9.07 -1.53
C ALA A 11 6.92 9.84 -0.66
N PRO A 12 6.33 9.20 0.34
CA PRO A 12 5.34 9.86 1.18
C PRO A 12 5.95 11.02 1.98
N GLN A 13 5.18 12.09 2.09
CA GLN A 13 5.56 13.27 2.88
C GLN A 13 4.56 13.43 4.01
N LEU A 14 5.02 13.23 5.22
CA LEU A 14 4.16 13.35 6.38
C LEU A 14 4.00 14.79 6.81
N GLN A 15 2.76 15.19 7.08
CA GLN A 15 2.45 16.45 7.71
C GLN A 15 2.50 16.35 9.24
N VAL A 16 2.45 15.13 9.76
CA VAL A 16 2.45 14.82 11.18
C VAL A 16 3.65 13.94 11.48
N GLU A 17 4.39 14.25 12.53
CA GLU A 17 5.50 13.41 12.95
C GLU A 17 4.97 12.16 13.66
N PRO A 18 5.54 10.98 13.36
CA PRO A 18 5.20 9.79 14.12
C PRO A 18 5.48 9.99 15.61
N ALA A 19 4.57 9.50 16.45
CA ALA A 19 4.76 9.55 17.90
C ALA A 19 6.01 8.79 18.32
N SER A 20 6.36 7.76 17.56
CA SER A 20 7.61 7.01 17.71
C SER A 20 8.10 6.64 16.31
N PRO A 21 9.37 6.89 15.98
CA PRO A 21 9.91 6.49 14.68
C PRO A 21 9.93 4.96 14.50
N SER A 22 9.85 4.21 15.57
CA SER A 22 9.78 2.75 15.53
C SER A 22 8.37 2.21 15.73
N GLY A 23 7.36 3.08 15.79
CA GLY A 23 5.97 2.67 15.95
C GLY A 23 5.35 2.21 14.64
N PRO A 24 4.28 1.41 14.70
CA PRO A 24 3.65 0.86 13.50
C PRO A 24 2.98 1.94 12.65
N VAL A 25 2.92 1.67 11.35
CA VAL A 25 2.21 2.51 10.38
C VAL A 25 1.22 1.64 9.62
N LEU A 26 -0.04 2.06 9.56
CA LEU A 26 -1.04 1.40 8.74
C LEU A 26 -1.10 2.10 7.39
N VAL A 27 -0.78 1.37 6.33
CA VAL A 27 -0.85 1.90 4.96
C VAL A 27 -2.22 1.54 4.39
N VAL A 28 -2.88 2.52 3.77
CA VAL A 28 -4.21 2.37 3.19
C VAL A 28 -4.18 2.85 1.75
N ASN A 29 -4.52 1.96 0.83
CA ASN A 29 -4.62 2.28 -0.60
C ASN A 29 -6.04 2.01 -1.08
N ARG A 30 -6.59 2.95 -1.88
CA ARG A 30 -7.95 2.85 -2.39
C ARG A 30 -7.93 2.74 -3.90
N TYR A 31 -8.76 1.84 -4.43
CA TYR A 31 -8.83 1.56 -5.86
C TYR A 31 -10.28 1.52 -6.32
N ARG A 32 -10.55 2.19 -7.43
CA ARG A 32 -11.85 2.05 -8.08
C ARG A 32 -11.69 1.10 -9.26
N VAL A 33 -12.59 0.13 -9.36
CA VAL A 33 -12.50 -0.95 -10.36
C VAL A 33 -13.86 -1.14 -11.01
N ASP A 34 -13.89 -1.09 -12.33
CA ASP A 34 -15.13 -1.34 -13.09
C ASP A 34 -15.60 -2.77 -12.87
N SER A 35 -16.91 -2.98 -12.94
CA SER A 35 -17.52 -4.26 -12.60
C SER A 35 -16.92 -5.45 -13.36
N GLN A 36 -16.62 -5.27 -14.64
CA GLN A 36 -16.05 -6.33 -15.46
C GLN A 36 -14.63 -6.71 -15.08
N ASN A 37 -13.93 -5.85 -14.34
CA ASN A 37 -12.55 -6.06 -13.95
C ASN A 37 -12.38 -6.50 -12.49
N GLN A 38 -13.45 -6.57 -11.71
CA GLN A 38 -13.35 -6.81 -10.28
C GLN A 38 -12.80 -8.19 -9.93
N ALA A 39 -13.26 -9.22 -10.63
CA ALA A 39 -12.76 -10.57 -10.37
C ALA A 39 -11.25 -10.66 -10.66
N GLY A 40 -10.81 -10.12 -11.79
CA GLY A 40 -9.40 -10.08 -12.15
C GLY A 40 -8.58 -9.23 -11.20
N PHE A 41 -9.16 -8.12 -10.73
CA PHE A 41 -8.50 -7.25 -9.76
C PHE A 41 -8.25 -7.98 -8.43
N VAL A 42 -9.25 -8.64 -7.90
CA VAL A 42 -9.12 -9.38 -6.63
C VAL A 42 -8.04 -10.46 -6.76
N GLU A 43 -8.01 -11.16 -7.89
CA GLU A 43 -6.98 -12.15 -8.14
C GLU A 43 -5.58 -11.52 -8.22
N ALA A 44 -5.44 -10.42 -8.96
CA ALA A 44 -4.17 -9.71 -9.10
C ALA A 44 -3.69 -9.17 -7.75
N MET A 45 -4.61 -8.75 -6.88
CA MET A 45 -4.27 -8.30 -5.54
C MET A 45 -3.64 -9.41 -4.69
N GLY A 46 -3.91 -10.67 -5.00
CA GLY A 46 -3.22 -11.79 -4.35
C GLY A 46 -1.71 -11.77 -4.61
N GLY A 47 -1.30 -11.41 -5.83
CA GLY A 47 0.11 -11.22 -6.16
C GLY A 47 0.70 -10.02 -5.41
N LEU A 48 -0.05 -8.94 -5.35
CA LEU A 48 0.40 -7.73 -4.63
C LEU A 48 0.55 -8.01 -3.14
N ARG A 49 -0.35 -8.80 -2.55
CA ARG A 49 -0.23 -9.25 -1.17
C ARG A 49 1.14 -9.91 -0.94
N GLY A 50 1.53 -10.82 -1.83
CA GLY A 50 2.83 -11.49 -1.72
C GLY A 50 3.99 -10.49 -1.76
N SER A 51 3.91 -9.53 -2.66
CA SER A 51 4.92 -8.47 -2.78
C SER A 51 5.02 -7.65 -1.48
N ARG A 52 3.87 -7.24 -0.92
CA ARG A 52 3.85 -6.48 0.34
C ARG A 52 4.47 -7.27 1.48
N LEU A 53 4.10 -8.54 1.62
CA LEU A 53 4.60 -9.38 2.71
C LEU A 53 6.10 -9.63 2.59
N ARG A 54 6.61 -9.86 1.37
CA ARG A 54 8.04 -10.05 1.16
C ARG A 54 8.84 -8.79 1.50
N SER A 55 8.27 -7.63 1.28
CA SER A 55 8.98 -6.36 1.55
C SER A 55 8.78 -5.84 2.98
N GLY A 56 8.15 -6.60 3.85
CA GLY A 56 8.11 -6.28 5.28
C GLY A 56 6.75 -5.93 5.85
N ALA A 57 5.70 -5.97 5.04
CA ALA A 57 4.35 -5.71 5.54
C ALA A 57 3.79 -6.92 6.30
N SER A 58 2.84 -6.65 7.16
CA SER A 58 2.07 -7.68 7.87
C SER A 58 0.60 -7.30 7.89
N LYS A 59 -0.25 -8.23 8.28
CA LYS A 59 -1.70 -8.00 8.46
C LYS A 59 -2.35 -7.39 7.23
N TRP A 60 -1.97 -7.89 6.07
CA TRP A 60 -2.52 -7.45 4.81
C TRP A 60 -3.99 -7.85 4.71
N SER A 61 -4.83 -6.94 4.25
CA SER A 61 -6.24 -7.21 3.99
C SER A 61 -6.75 -6.39 2.81
N LEU A 62 -7.77 -6.92 2.18
CA LEU A 62 -8.45 -6.25 1.07
C LEU A 62 -9.94 -6.21 1.40
N TYR A 63 -10.51 -5.03 1.37
CA TYR A 63 -11.92 -4.81 1.65
C TYR A 63 -12.61 -4.17 0.47
N GLN A 64 -13.90 -4.40 0.37
CA GLN A 64 -14.77 -3.70 -0.56
C GLN A 64 -15.55 -2.67 0.25
N VAL A 65 -15.69 -1.46 -0.30
CA VAL A 65 -16.44 -0.41 0.41
C VAL A 65 -17.92 -0.65 0.23
N GLY A 66 -18.64 -0.86 1.33
CA GLY A 66 -20.04 -1.21 1.27
C GLY A 66 -20.95 -0.11 0.69
N GLU A 67 -20.59 1.15 0.94
CA GLU A 67 -21.38 2.31 0.51
C GLU A 67 -21.02 2.84 -0.86
N LYS A 68 -19.94 2.33 -1.46
CA LYS A 68 -19.46 2.81 -2.76
C LYS A 68 -19.10 1.64 -3.66
N SER A 69 -20.02 1.30 -4.54
CA SER A 69 -19.79 0.23 -5.50
C SER A 69 -18.53 0.49 -6.33
N GLY A 70 -17.71 -0.54 -6.48
CA GLY A 70 -16.50 -0.48 -7.27
C GLY A 70 -15.27 0.02 -6.54
N TRP A 71 -15.38 0.40 -5.27
CA TRP A 71 -14.23 0.84 -4.49
C TRP A 71 -13.73 -0.27 -3.57
N PHE A 72 -12.41 -0.46 -3.59
CA PHE A 72 -11.70 -1.44 -2.77
C PHE A 72 -10.65 -0.73 -1.93
N VAL A 73 -10.37 -1.29 -0.77
CA VAL A 73 -9.37 -0.74 0.15
C VAL A 73 -8.38 -1.84 0.52
N GLU A 74 -7.14 -1.59 0.22
CA GLU A 74 -6.02 -2.43 0.66
C GLU A 74 -5.44 -1.82 1.93
N GLN A 75 -5.18 -2.65 2.94
CA GLN A 75 -4.54 -2.21 4.18
C GLN A 75 -3.44 -3.18 4.55
N PHE A 76 -2.35 -2.65 5.08
CA PHE A 76 -1.31 -3.49 5.67
C PHE A 76 -0.53 -2.69 6.71
N LEU A 77 0.05 -3.40 7.66
CA LEU A 77 0.90 -2.80 8.68
C LEU A 77 2.37 -2.89 8.28
N VAL A 78 3.08 -1.82 8.56
CA VAL A 78 4.54 -1.80 8.51
C VAL A 78 5.02 -1.52 9.93
N SER A 79 6.11 -2.17 10.33
CA SER A 79 6.56 -2.13 11.72
C SER A 79 6.96 -0.74 12.19
N SER A 80 7.40 0.13 11.28
CA SER A 80 7.77 1.49 11.62
C SER A 80 7.77 2.38 10.38
N TRP A 81 7.78 3.69 10.58
CA TRP A 81 7.95 4.63 9.48
C TRP A 81 9.28 4.42 8.77
N GLU A 82 10.35 4.18 9.51
CA GLU A 82 11.65 3.86 8.94
C GLU A 82 11.60 2.65 8.02
N GLU A 83 10.91 1.61 8.46
CA GLU A 83 10.76 0.40 7.67
C GLU A 83 10.00 0.69 6.37
N HIS A 84 8.97 1.52 6.43
CA HIS A 84 8.20 1.92 5.26
C HIS A 84 9.06 2.71 4.28
N GLU A 85 9.89 3.61 4.78
CA GLU A 85 10.83 4.34 3.93
C GLU A 85 11.82 3.38 3.24
N ARG A 86 12.31 2.38 3.95
CA ARG A 86 13.17 1.37 3.35
C ARG A 86 12.49 0.58 2.24
N GLN A 87 11.19 0.33 2.36
CA GLN A 87 10.43 -0.32 1.29
C GLN A 87 10.43 0.52 0.02
N HIS A 88 10.28 1.84 0.16
CA HIS A 88 10.35 2.74 -0.99
C HIS A 88 11.75 2.84 -1.58
N ASP A 89 12.77 2.75 -0.73
CA ASP A 89 14.14 3.04 -1.12
C ASP A 89 14.92 1.84 -1.66
N GLY A 90 14.56 0.61 -1.31
CA GLY A 90 15.44 -0.46 -1.68
C GLY A 90 14.89 -1.86 -1.77
N ARG A 91 13.72 -2.12 -1.28
CA ARG A 91 13.18 -3.48 -1.24
C ARG A 91 12.32 -3.85 -2.43
N LEU A 92 11.75 -2.85 -3.08
CA LEU A 92 10.89 -3.10 -4.23
C LEU A 92 11.72 -3.32 -5.48
N THR A 93 11.35 -4.31 -6.25
CA THR A 93 12.09 -4.76 -7.42
C THR A 93 11.28 -4.54 -8.69
N VAL A 94 11.89 -4.85 -9.84
CA VAL A 94 11.19 -4.80 -11.13
C VAL A 94 10.01 -5.77 -11.13
N GLU A 95 10.15 -6.96 -10.51
CA GLU A 95 9.05 -7.91 -10.39
C GLU A 95 7.89 -7.34 -9.58
N ASP A 96 8.20 -6.66 -8.50
CA ASP A 96 7.17 -6.01 -7.67
C ASP A 96 6.45 -4.92 -8.45
N ARG A 97 7.18 -4.17 -9.27
CA ARG A 97 6.57 -3.18 -10.15
C ARG A 97 5.62 -3.83 -11.16
N ASP A 98 6.03 -4.94 -11.74
CA ASP A 98 5.20 -5.63 -12.74
C ASP A 98 3.89 -6.12 -12.11
N ILE A 99 3.96 -6.61 -10.87
CA ILE A 99 2.76 -7.00 -10.12
C ILE A 99 1.87 -5.79 -9.88
N GLU A 100 2.42 -4.68 -9.46
CA GLU A 100 1.68 -3.44 -9.23
C GLU A 100 1.03 -2.94 -10.53
N GLU A 101 1.76 -2.98 -11.63
CA GLU A 101 1.25 -2.54 -12.93
C GLU A 101 0.04 -3.36 -13.38
N LYS A 102 0.04 -4.66 -13.09
CA LYS A 102 -1.11 -5.52 -13.37
C LYS A 102 -2.34 -5.05 -12.61
N VAL A 103 -2.17 -4.73 -11.35
CA VAL A 103 -3.26 -4.22 -10.50
C VAL A 103 -3.76 -2.89 -11.06
N LEU A 104 -2.86 -1.99 -11.38
CA LEU A 104 -3.22 -0.66 -11.87
C LEU A 104 -3.89 -0.72 -13.24
N ALA A 105 -3.51 -1.68 -14.09
CA ALA A 105 -4.15 -1.86 -15.38
C ALA A 105 -5.63 -2.23 -15.27
N LEU A 106 -6.03 -2.83 -14.15
CA LEU A 106 -7.43 -3.20 -13.89
C LEU A 106 -8.16 -2.14 -13.07
N THR A 107 -7.48 -1.07 -12.71
CA THR A 107 -7.98 -0.01 -11.82
C THR A 107 -8.36 1.20 -12.66
N THR A 108 -9.58 1.69 -12.47
CA THR A 108 -10.07 2.89 -13.17
C THR A 108 -9.52 4.16 -12.53
N GLU A 109 -9.46 4.18 -11.20
CA GLU A 109 -9.01 5.34 -10.45
C GLU A 109 -8.32 4.85 -9.18
N ARG A 110 -7.27 5.53 -8.80
CA ARG A 110 -6.53 5.22 -7.59
C ARG A 110 -6.50 6.45 -6.69
N GLY A 111 -6.92 6.27 -5.44
CA GLY A 111 -6.80 7.31 -4.44
C GLY A 111 -5.35 7.48 -4.01
N SER A 112 -5.03 8.63 -3.42
CA SER A 112 -3.72 8.85 -2.84
C SER A 112 -3.50 7.89 -1.67
N PRO A 113 -2.33 7.27 -1.55
CA PRO A 113 -2.04 6.43 -0.39
C PRO A 113 -2.12 7.22 0.90
N GLU A 114 -2.67 6.58 1.92
CA GLU A 114 -2.72 7.16 3.26
C GLU A 114 -1.85 6.36 4.20
N HIS A 115 -1.22 7.06 5.13
CA HIS A 115 -0.35 6.46 6.14
C HIS A 115 -0.90 6.85 7.50
N LEU A 116 -1.49 5.87 8.19
CA LEU A 116 -2.16 6.11 9.46
C LEU A 116 -1.19 5.79 10.59
N LEU A 117 -0.91 6.79 11.38
CA LEU A 117 -0.01 6.69 12.52
C LEU A 117 -0.83 6.52 13.79
N PRO A 118 -0.34 5.74 14.77
CA PRO A 118 -1.04 5.69 16.05
C PRO A 118 -1.24 7.09 16.60
N ALA A 119 -2.46 7.36 17.06
CA ALA A 119 -2.75 8.68 17.61
C ALA A 119 -1.95 8.90 18.88
N ARG A 120 -1.40 10.10 19.02
CA ARG A 120 -0.70 10.45 20.25
C ARG A 120 -1.69 10.58 21.38
N ARG A 121 -1.32 9.99 22.50
CA ARG A 121 -2.08 10.22 23.73
C ARG A 121 -1.78 11.63 24.22
N SER A 122 -2.80 12.31 24.68
CA SER A 122 -2.60 13.57 25.37
C SER A 122 -1.75 13.31 26.60
N ALA A 123 -0.84 14.22 26.92
CA ALA A 123 -0.08 14.13 28.15
C ALA A 123 -1.05 14.13 29.33
N PRO A 124 -0.79 13.29 30.35
CA PRO A 124 -1.64 13.27 31.54
C PRO A 124 -1.54 14.57 32.33
#